data_cf7b610d6ffb62865b3f589130eb1572
#
_entry.id   cf7b610d6ffb62865b3f589130eb1572
#
_cell.length_a   1.000
_cell.length_b   1.000
_cell.length_c   1.000
_cell.angle_alpha   90.00
_cell.angle_beta   90.00
_cell.angle_gamma   90.00
#
_symmetry.space_group_name_H-M   'P 1'
#
loop_
_entity.id
_entity.type
_entity.pdbx_description
1 polymer ?
#
loop_
_entity_poly.entity_id
_entity_poly.type
_entity_poly.pdbx_seq_one_letter_code
_entity_poly.pdbx_strand_id
1 'polypeptide(L)'
;LITGICSMIPQIFVPIASQFSRPENKGRNVGVVISGLLTGILASRVVSGFVGEVLGWREMYFIAAGMMLLCAIVVLKVLPDIQPTFQGKYSGLMKSLFSLVREYPSLRIYSIRAGLAFGSFLAMWSCLAFKMGEAPFHASSDVIGILGLCGIAGALTASFVGKYVKKVGIRNFNFIGCGMILLAWASLFFCGNNYAGIITGVILIDIGMQCIQLSNQTSIFDIYPSASNRVNTIFMTTYFIGGSLGTFLAGSSWQTWGWSGVVGTGVILTIISLSITLYSKK
;
A
#
# COMPACT_ATOMS: atom_id res chain seq x y z
N LEU A 1 3.80 -2.24 17.92
CA LEU A 1 2.49 -1.62 18.07
C LEU A 1 2.59 -0.09 18.01
N ILE A 2 3.43 0.56 18.84
CA ILE A 2 3.60 2.02 18.87
C ILE A 2 4.01 2.56 17.50
N THR A 3 5.01 1.96 16.85
CA THR A 3 5.44 2.33 15.49
C THR A 3 4.30 2.25 14.49
N GLY A 4 3.44 1.22 14.57
CA GLY A 4 2.27 1.09 13.70
C GLY A 4 1.23 2.19 13.91
N ILE A 5 1.00 2.60 15.16
CA ILE A 5 0.10 3.73 15.47
C ILE A 5 0.67 5.03 14.89
N CYS A 6 1.96 5.30 15.07
CA CYS A 6 2.61 6.49 14.56
C CYS A 6 2.66 6.53 13.02
N SER A 7 2.70 5.39 12.34
CA SER A 7 2.72 5.32 10.86
C SER A 7 1.39 5.72 10.21
N MET A 8 0.32 5.88 10.97
CA MET A 8 -0.97 6.42 10.48
C MET A 8 -0.96 7.95 10.26
N ILE A 9 -0.01 8.66 10.87
CA ILE A 9 0.06 10.13 10.82
C ILE A 9 0.12 10.67 9.39
N PRO A 10 0.89 10.15 8.44
CA PRO A 10 0.93 10.64 7.07
C PRO A 10 -0.43 10.64 6.36
N GLN A 11 -1.33 9.72 6.72
CA GLN A 11 -2.68 9.65 6.15
C GLN A 11 -3.55 10.87 6.50
N ILE A 12 -3.20 11.61 7.55
CA ILE A 12 -3.94 12.77 8.03
C ILE A 12 -3.53 14.04 7.26
N PHE A 13 -2.29 14.10 6.76
CA PHE A 13 -1.80 15.31 6.08
C PHE A 13 -2.48 15.60 4.75
N VAL A 14 -2.92 14.59 3.99
CA VAL A 14 -3.62 14.78 2.71
C VAL A 14 -4.98 15.50 2.91
N PRO A 15 -5.87 15.05 3.82
CA PRO A 15 -7.09 15.80 4.16
C PRO A 15 -6.81 17.21 4.69
N ILE A 16 -5.81 17.39 5.55
CA ILE A 16 -5.42 18.71 6.08
C ILE A 16 -5.00 19.63 4.94
N ALA A 17 -4.11 19.21 4.06
CA ALA A 17 -3.69 19.99 2.90
C ALA A 17 -4.88 20.37 2.01
N SER A 18 -5.85 19.46 1.85
CA SER A 18 -7.08 19.73 1.11
C SER A 18 -7.98 20.77 1.79
N GLN A 19 -8.10 20.73 3.12
CA GLN A 19 -8.99 21.58 3.90
C GLN A 19 -8.46 23.01 4.05
N PHE A 20 -7.14 23.16 4.26
CA PHE A 20 -6.50 24.47 4.50
C PHE A 20 -5.99 25.14 3.22
N SER A 21 -6.19 24.54 2.06
CA SER A 21 -5.82 25.14 0.78
C SER A 21 -6.95 26.03 0.23
N ARG A 22 -6.57 27.17 -0.37
CA ARG A 22 -7.51 27.97 -1.17
C ARG A 22 -8.00 27.13 -2.36
N PRO A 23 -9.28 27.32 -2.81
CA PRO A 23 -9.85 26.52 -3.91
C PRO A 23 -8.96 26.43 -5.15
N GLU A 24 -8.30 27.55 -5.53
CA GLU A 24 -7.44 27.64 -6.71
C GLU A 24 -6.16 26.79 -6.58
N ASN A 25 -5.64 26.64 -5.35
CA ASN A 25 -4.38 25.94 -5.07
C ASN A 25 -4.55 24.52 -4.48
N LYS A 26 -5.79 24.12 -4.22
CA LYS A 26 -6.09 22.85 -3.53
C LYS A 26 -5.46 21.65 -4.23
N GLY A 27 -5.64 21.55 -5.54
CA GLY A 27 -5.08 20.42 -6.32
C GLY A 27 -3.56 20.43 -6.30
N ARG A 28 -2.93 21.59 -6.40
CA ARG A 28 -1.47 21.75 -6.34
C ARG A 28 -0.92 21.33 -4.99
N ASN A 29 -1.49 21.82 -3.90
CA ASN A 29 -0.99 21.54 -2.54
C ASN A 29 -1.17 20.07 -2.15
N VAL A 30 -2.31 19.49 -2.46
CA VAL A 30 -2.54 18.04 -2.30
C VAL A 30 -1.55 17.23 -3.14
N GLY A 31 -1.32 17.66 -4.39
CA GLY A 31 -0.34 17.03 -5.28
C GLY A 31 1.09 17.05 -4.70
N VAL A 32 1.53 18.16 -4.11
CA VAL A 32 2.84 18.27 -3.45
C VAL A 32 2.96 17.31 -2.28
N VAL A 33 1.93 17.21 -1.42
CA VAL A 33 1.93 16.26 -0.29
C VAL A 33 2.01 14.82 -0.76
N ILE A 34 1.23 14.45 -1.77
CA ILE A 34 1.24 13.09 -2.34
C ILE A 34 2.60 12.80 -3.02
N SER A 35 3.16 13.76 -3.74
CA SER A 35 4.49 13.60 -4.36
C SER A 35 5.57 13.41 -3.30
N GLY A 36 5.52 14.16 -2.20
CA GLY A 36 6.42 13.98 -1.06
C GLY A 36 6.28 12.59 -0.43
N LEU A 37 5.05 12.11 -0.27
CA LEU A 37 4.77 10.76 0.24
C LEU A 37 5.38 9.68 -0.66
N LEU A 38 5.14 9.74 -1.97
CA LEU A 38 5.66 8.77 -2.93
C LEU A 38 7.19 8.81 -3.01
N THR A 39 7.77 10.01 -3.05
CA THR A 39 9.23 10.19 -3.02
C THR A 39 9.83 9.61 -1.73
N GLY A 40 9.20 9.86 -0.58
CA GLY A 40 9.63 9.32 0.70
C GLY A 40 9.58 7.79 0.74
N ILE A 41 8.53 7.17 0.20
CA ILE A 41 8.40 5.70 0.12
C ILE A 41 9.52 5.10 -0.73
N LEU A 42 9.84 5.70 -1.88
CA LEU A 42 10.89 5.20 -2.76
C LEU A 42 12.29 5.47 -2.17
N ALA A 43 12.55 6.70 -1.73
CA ALA A 43 13.82 7.10 -1.18
C ALA A 43 14.17 6.33 0.10
N SER A 44 13.19 6.08 0.98
CA SER A 44 13.43 5.36 2.25
C SER A 44 13.99 3.96 2.04
N ARG A 45 13.57 3.25 0.99
CA ARG A 45 14.09 1.91 0.69
C ARG A 45 15.55 1.94 0.30
N VAL A 46 15.95 2.89 -0.57
CA VAL A 46 17.35 3.06 -0.99
C VAL A 46 18.20 3.52 0.18
N VAL A 47 17.77 4.55 0.90
CA VAL A 47 18.48 5.10 2.04
C VAL A 47 18.64 4.05 3.15
N SER A 48 17.57 3.31 3.49
CA SER A 48 17.64 2.28 4.53
C SER A 48 18.53 1.10 4.12
N GLY A 49 18.53 0.72 2.84
CA GLY A 49 19.41 -0.31 2.32
C GLY A 49 20.89 0.10 2.45
N PHE A 50 21.22 1.30 1.98
CA PHE A 50 22.59 1.84 2.05
C PHE A 50 23.08 2.07 3.49
N VAL A 51 22.26 2.71 4.33
CA VAL A 51 22.60 2.93 5.75
C VAL A 51 22.73 1.60 6.48
N GLY A 52 21.84 0.65 6.21
CA GLY A 52 21.87 -0.68 6.82
C GLY A 52 23.13 -1.46 6.48
N GLU A 53 23.68 -1.30 5.26
CA GLU A 53 24.92 -1.93 4.83
C GLU A 53 26.16 -1.28 5.46
N VAL A 54 26.20 0.06 5.48
CA VAL A 54 27.41 0.81 5.91
C VAL A 54 27.49 0.96 7.43
N LEU A 55 26.39 1.29 8.09
CA LEU A 55 26.34 1.61 9.51
C LEU A 55 25.67 0.51 10.36
N GLY A 56 24.77 -0.25 9.75
CA GLY A 56 23.97 -1.25 10.44
C GLY A 56 22.49 -0.85 10.57
N TRP A 57 21.65 -1.86 10.85
CA TRP A 57 20.20 -1.67 10.89
C TRP A 57 19.74 -0.84 12.12
N ARG A 58 20.48 -0.86 13.23
CA ARG A 58 20.15 -0.09 14.44
C ARG A 58 20.30 1.40 14.22
N GLU A 59 21.37 1.80 13.57
CA GLU A 59 21.70 3.18 13.23
C GLU A 59 20.65 3.80 12.31
N MET A 60 20.09 3.00 11.39
CA MET A 60 18.98 3.44 10.57
C MET A 60 17.76 3.84 11.41
N TYR A 61 17.45 3.10 12.48
CA TYR A 61 16.35 3.47 13.40
C TYR A 61 16.64 4.73 14.21
N PHE A 62 17.89 4.97 14.62
CA PHE A 62 18.27 6.23 15.28
C PHE A 62 18.16 7.43 14.32
N ILE A 63 18.58 7.27 13.06
CA ILE A 63 18.41 8.31 12.04
C ILE A 63 16.92 8.59 11.80
N ALA A 64 16.11 7.54 11.66
CA ALA A 64 14.67 7.68 11.50
C ALA A 64 14.02 8.38 12.70
N ALA A 65 14.41 8.06 13.92
CA ALA A 65 13.93 8.70 15.13
C ALA A 65 14.29 10.20 15.17
N GLY A 66 15.53 10.56 14.80
CA GLY A 66 15.97 11.96 14.67
C GLY A 66 15.17 12.74 13.62
N MET A 67 14.93 12.13 12.45
CA MET A 67 14.09 12.72 11.41
C MET A 67 12.64 12.92 11.89
N MET A 68 12.06 11.93 12.58
CA MET A 68 10.70 12.04 13.12
C MET A 68 10.59 13.13 14.20
N LEU A 69 11.61 13.29 15.05
CA LEU A 69 11.67 14.38 16.02
C LEU A 69 11.71 15.75 15.34
N LEU A 70 12.53 15.89 14.30
CA LEU A 70 12.60 17.11 13.50
C LEU A 70 11.22 17.41 12.83
N CYS A 71 10.61 16.39 12.23
CA CYS A 71 9.27 16.53 11.66
C CYS A 71 8.24 16.95 12.71
N ALA A 72 8.28 16.37 13.91
CA ALA A 72 7.38 16.75 15.01
C ALA A 72 7.54 18.24 15.39
N ILE A 73 8.78 18.72 15.51
CA ILE A 73 9.08 20.13 15.81
C ILE A 73 8.52 21.04 14.70
N VAL A 74 8.72 20.67 13.44
CA VAL A 74 8.20 21.45 12.29
C VAL A 74 6.68 21.48 12.29
N VAL A 75 6.04 20.34 12.50
CA VAL A 75 4.56 20.24 12.55
C VAL A 75 3.99 21.10 13.67
N LEU A 76 4.57 21.05 14.88
CA LEU A 76 4.13 21.84 16.02
C LEU A 76 4.27 23.36 15.79
N LYS A 77 5.23 23.78 14.96
CA LYS A 77 5.44 25.22 14.67
C LYS A 77 4.62 25.74 13.48
N VAL A 78 4.31 24.87 12.52
CA VAL A 78 3.75 25.27 11.22
C VAL A 78 2.26 24.95 11.11
N LEU A 79 1.81 23.86 11.76
CA LEU A 79 0.41 23.45 11.65
C LEU A 79 -0.49 24.37 12.49
N PRO A 80 -1.54 24.97 11.90
CA PRO A 80 -2.50 25.77 12.66
C PRO A 80 -3.35 24.89 13.58
N ASP A 81 -3.91 25.49 14.63
CA ASP A 81 -4.87 24.81 15.51
C ASP A 81 -6.11 24.37 14.75
N ILE A 82 -6.31 23.07 14.65
CA ILE A 82 -7.42 22.48 13.90
C ILE A 82 -8.55 22.16 14.87
N GLN A 83 -9.64 22.93 14.79
CA GLN A 83 -10.84 22.64 15.57
C GLN A 83 -11.55 21.40 15.01
N PRO A 84 -11.90 20.40 15.85
CA PRO A 84 -12.61 19.21 15.39
C PRO A 84 -14.02 19.60 14.92
N THR A 85 -14.34 19.25 13.69
CA THR A 85 -15.67 19.49 13.09
C THR A 85 -16.74 18.52 13.59
N PHE A 86 -16.33 17.42 14.19
CA PHE A 86 -17.24 16.41 14.73
C PHE A 86 -17.52 16.64 16.22
N GLN A 87 -18.77 16.97 16.56
CA GLN A 87 -19.21 17.20 17.95
C GLN A 87 -19.92 15.97 18.59
N GLY A 88 -19.94 14.83 17.91
CA GLY A 88 -20.58 13.60 18.41
C GLY A 88 -19.72 12.77 19.34
N LYS A 89 -20.35 11.86 20.06
CA LYS A 89 -19.63 10.88 20.91
C LYS A 89 -18.85 9.90 20.02
N TYR A 90 -17.61 9.56 20.40
CA TYR A 90 -16.75 8.59 19.69
C TYR A 90 -17.43 7.24 19.44
N SER A 91 -18.25 6.76 20.44
CA SER A 91 -19.04 5.54 20.29
C SER A 91 -20.06 5.62 19.14
N GLY A 92 -20.65 6.80 18.91
CA GLY A 92 -21.56 7.03 17.80
C GLY A 92 -20.83 6.95 16.45
N LEU A 93 -19.61 7.49 16.38
CA LEU A 93 -18.76 7.37 15.19
C LEU A 93 -18.44 5.90 14.89
N MET A 94 -18.01 5.13 15.89
CA MET A 94 -17.72 3.69 15.74
C MET A 94 -18.96 2.91 15.27
N LYS A 95 -20.12 3.14 15.87
CA LYS A 95 -21.38 2.51 15.43
C LYS A 95 -21.69 2.84 13.97
N SER A 96 -21.44 4.07 13.54
CA SER A 96 -21.67 4.48 12.14
C SER A 96 -20.77 3.75 11.14
N LEU A 97 -19.53 3.39 11.51
CA LEU A 97 -18.66 2.57 10.66
C LEU A 97 -19.23 1.16 10.49
N PHE A 98 -19.67 0.52 11.58
CA PHE A 98 -20.30 -0.80 11.51
C PHE A 98 -21.60 -0.79 10.71
N SER A 99 -22.41 0.27 10.85
CA SER A 99 -23.62 0.44 10.05
C SER A 99 -23.29 0.52 8.55
N LEU A 100 -22.28 1.32 8.16
CA LEU A 100 -21.83 1.43 6.77
C LEU A 100 -21.36 0.09 6.20
N VAL A 101 -20.60 -0.68 6.97
CA VAL A 101 -20.14 -2.02 6.54
C VAL A 101 -21.32 -2.96 6.32
N ARG A 102 -22.35 -2.90 7.19
CA ARG A 102 -23.54 -3.76 7.09
C ARG A 102 -24.44 -3.35 5.92
N GLU A 103 -24.66 -2.06 5.76
CA GLU A 103 -25.60 -1.49 4.79
C GLU A 103 -25.10 -1.56 3.36
N TYR A 104 -23.75 -1.44 3.15
CA TYR A 104 -23.17 -1.30 1.83
C TYR A 104 -22.31 -2.50 1.40
N PRO A 105 -22.89 -3.48 0.66
CA PRO A 105 -22.12 -4.64 0.16
C PRO A 105 -20.95 -4.27 -0.74
N SER A 106 -21.09 -3.21 -1.56
CA SER A 106 -20.02 -2.74 -2.45
C SER A 106 -18.78 -2.31 -1.68
N LEU A 107 -18.94 -1.62 -0.53
CA LEU A 107 -17.84 -1.22 0.32
C LEU A 107 -17.04 -2.43 0.84
N ARG A 108 -17.75 -3.49 1.28
CA ARG A 108 -17.12 -4.73 1.71
C ARG A 108 -16.33 -5.39 0.60
N ILE A 109 -16.95 -5.54 -0.57
CA ILE A 109 -16.36 -6.20 -1.73
C ILE A 109 -15.08 -5.45 -2.17
N TYR A 110 -15.15 -4.13 -2.30
CA TYR A 110 -14.01 -3.32 -2.75
C TYR A 110 -12.87 -3.31 -1.74
N SER A 111 -13.20 -3.25 -0.44
CA SER A 111 -12.21 -3.27 0.63
C SER A 111 -11.53 -4.62 0.77
N ILE A 112 -12.29 -5.73 0.72
CA ILE A 112 -11.72 -7.08 0.83
C ILE A 112 -10.84 -7.40 -0.38
N ARG A 113 -11.27 -7.06 -1.59
CA ARG A 113 -10.52 -7.25 -2.82
C ARG A 113 -9.16 -6.56 -2.78
N ALA A 114 -9.16 -5.27 -2.39
CA ALA A 114 -7.95 -4.50 -2.23
C ALA A 114 -7.06 -5.02 -1.08
N GLY A 115 -7.66 -5.45 0.03
CA GLY A 115 -6.94 -6.05 1.16
C GLY A 115 -6.23 -7.35 0.79
N LEU A 116 -6.89 -8.25 0.05
CA LEU A 116 -6.28 -9.49 -0.44
C LEU A 116 -5.11 -9.22 -1.41
N ALA A 117 -5.29 -8.28 -2.34
CA ALA A 117 -4.23 -7.88 -3.26
C ALA A 117 -3.04 -7.27 -2.51
N PHE A 118 -3.30 -6.44 -1.50
CA PHE A 118 -2.25 -5.87 -0.65
C PHE A 118 -1.56 -6.94 0.20
N GLY A 119 -2.29 -7.95 0.67
CA GLY A 119 -1.72 -9.12 1.32
C GLY A 119 -0.74 -9.87 0.42
N SER A 120 -1.12 -10.10 -0.85
CA SER A 120 -0.25 -10.71 -1.85
C SER A 120 1.00 -9.85 -2.13
N PHE A 121 0.82 -8.53 -2.25
CA PHE A 121 1.91 -7.56 -2.42
C PHE A 121 2.89 -7.56 -1.25
N LEU A 122 2.38 -7.47 -0.01
CA LEU A 122 3.23 -7.50 1.17
C LEU A 122 3.87 -8.86 1.43
N ALA A 123 3.25 -9.96 1.02
CA ALA A 123 3.86 -11.29 1.04
C ALA A 123 5.19 -11.29 0.26
N MET A 124 5.22 -10.69 -0.93
CA MET A 124 6.44 -10.54 -1.72
C MET A 124 7.47 -9.66 -1.00
N TRP A 125 7.09 -8.42 -0.66
CA TRP A 125 8.04 -7.46 -0.11
C TRP A 125 8.62 -7.87 1.25
N SER A 126 7.85 -8.55 2.11
CA SER A 126 8.33 -9.01 3.42
C SER A 126 9.34 -10.15 3.32
N CYS A 127 9.24 -11.00 2.30
CA CYS A 127 10.12 -12.15 2.13
C CYS A 127 11.20 -11.96 1.05
N LEU A 128 11.13 -10.87 0.26
CA LEU A 128 12.10 -10.58 -0.80
C LEU A 128 13.53 -10.48 -0.26
N ALA A 129 13.71 -9.85 0.89
CA ALA A 129 15.03 -9.73 1.53
C ALA A 129 15.63 -11.10 1.86
N PHE A 130 14.82 -12.05 2.34
CA PHE A 130 15.28 -13.41 2.63
C PHE A 130 15.68 -14.11 1.33
N LYS A 131 14.87 -14.03 0.28
CA LYS A 131 15.17 -14.61 -1.04
C LYS A 131 16.45 -14.03 -1.64
N MET A 132 16.65 -12.73 -1.52
CA MET A 132 17.85 -12.07 -2.05
C MET A 132 19.10 -12.35 -1.21
N GLY A 133 18.97 -12.63 0.10
CA GLY A 133 20.06 -12.99 0.99
C GLY A 133 20.58 -14.42 0.78
N GLU A 134 19.77 -15.30 0.17
CA GLU A 134 20.14 -16.69 -0.11
C GLU A 134 20.78 -16.86 -1.51
N ALA A 135 21.29 -18.09 -1.77
CA ALA A 135 21.77 -18.45 -3.09
C ALA A 135 20.65 -18.32 -4.15
N PRO A 136 20.94 -17.89 -5.36
CA PRO A 136 22.25 -17.59 -5.93
C PRO A 136 22.73 -16.14 -5.73
N PHE A 137 21.94 -15.27 -5.07
CA PHE A 137 22.18 -13.83 -5.06
C PHE A 137 23.20 -13.39 -4.00
N HIS A 138 23.05 -13.85 -2.76
CA HIS A 138 23.82 -13.36 -1.61
C HIS A 138 23.93 -11.82 -1.58
N ALA A 139 22.78 -11.18 -1.89
CA ALA A 139 22.73 -9.73 -2.10
C ALA A 139 22.82 -8.97 -0.77
N SER A 140 23.60 -7.92 -0.77
CA SER A 140 23.70 -6.97 0.32
C SER A 140 22.44 -6.09 0.45
N SER A 141 22.29 -5.40 1.57
CA SER A 141 21.11 -4.61 1.90
C SER A 141 20.89 -3.44 0.94
N ASP A 142 21.96 -2.85 0.40
CA ASP A 142 21.91 -1.77 -0.58
C ASP A 142 21.31 -2.25 -1.92
N VAL A 143 21.69 -3.44 -2.40
CA VAL A 143 21.11 -4.05 -3.61
C VAL A 143 19.61 -4.27 -3.44
N ILE A 144 19.19 -4.78 -2.27
CA ILE A 144 17.77 -4.98 -1.96
C ILE A 144 17.04 -3.63 -1.90
N GLY A 145 17.68 -2.61 -1.34
CA GLY A 145 17.16 -1.24 -1.29
C GLY A 145 16.95 -0.64 -2.69
N ILE A 146 17.89 -0.87 -3.61
CA ILE A 146 17.80 -0.41 -5.01
C ILE A 146 16.62 -1.05 -5.74
N LEU A 147 16.28 -2.31 -5.47
CA LEU A 147 15.07 -2.94 -6.01
C LEU A 147 13.80 -2.17 -5.65
N GLY A 148 13.82 -1.41 -4.55
CA GLY A 148 12.75 -0.50 -4.17
C GLY A 148 12.43 0.56 -5.22
N LEU A 149 13.40 0.94 -6.07
CA LEU A 149 13.19 1.89 -7.17
C LEU A 149 12.24 1.34 -8.24
N CYS A 150 12.10 0.03 -8.36
CA CYS A 150 11.10 -0.58 -9.25
C CYS A 150 9.68 -0.11 -8.90
N GLY A 151 9.42 0.32 -7.66
CA GLY A 151 8.16 0.91 -7.22
C GLY A 151 7.78 2.22 -7.94
N ILE A 152 8.71 2.85 -8.68
CA ILE A 152 8.41 3.97 -9.58
C ILE A 152 7.36 3.56 -10.61
N ALA A 153 7.41 2.33 -11.12
CA ALA A 153 6.40 1.80 -12.04
C ALA A 153 5.00 1.83 -11.43
N GLY A 154 4.88 1.47 -10.15
CA GLY A 154 3.63 1.58 -9.39
C GLY A 154 3.16 3.03 -9.28
N ALA A 155 4.04 3.97 -8.94
CA ALA A 155 3.71 5.39 -8.82
C ALA A 155 3.20 5.98 -10.14
N LEU A 156 3.82 5.65 -11.27
CA LEU A 156 3.37 6.05 -12.60
C LEU A 156 2.00 5.44 -12.94
N THR A 157 1.81 4.16 -12.62
CA THR A 157 0.54 3.46 -12.81
C THR A 157 -0.58 4.09 -11.99
N ALA A 158 -0.29 4.55 -10.78
CA ALA A 158 -1.27 5.25 -9.94
C ALA A 158 -1.89 6.45 -10.64
N SER A 159 -1.05 7.29 -11.27
CA SER A 159 -1.52 8.46 -12.03
C SER A 159 -2.39 8.07 -13.22
N PHE A 160 -2.00 7.00 -13.93
CA PHE A 160 -2.76 6.46 -15.06
C PHE A 160 -4.13 5.92 -14.61
N VAL A 161 -4.17 5.08 -13.58
CA VAL A 161 -5.43 4.51 -13.06
C VAL A 161 -6.37 5.62 -12.60
N GLY A 162 -5.87 6.60 -11.83
CA GLY A 162 -6.68 7.72 -11.36
C GLY A 162 -7.36 8.49 -12.50
N LYS A 163 -6.66 8.65 -13.64
CA LYS A 163 -7.19 9.34 -14.83
C LYS A 163 -8.23 8.50 -15.59
N TYR A 164 -8.04 7.20 -15.68
CA TYR A 164 -8.81 6.35 -16.58
C TYR A 164 -9.82 5.44 -15.90
N VAL A 165 -9.89 5.41 -14.55
CA VAL A 165 -10.78 4.50 -13.81
C VAL A 165 -12.25 4.65 -14.20
N LYS A 166 -12.73 5.88 -14.46
CA LYS A 166 -14.11 6.13 -14.88
C LYS A 166 -14.42 5.61 -16.29
N LYS A 167 -13.42 5.61 -17.19
CA LYS A 167 -13.57 5.17 -18.58
C LYS A 167 -13.45 3.65 -18.72
N VAL A 168 -12.45 3.06 -18.08
CA VAL A 168 -12.13 1.63 -18.17
C VAL A 168 -13.03 0.80 -17.24
N GLY A 169 -13.40 1.37 -16.11
CA GLY A 169 -14.25 0.75 -15.10
C GLY A 169 -13.44 -0.07 -14.07
N ILE A 170 -13.98 -0.10 -12.86
CA ILE A 170 -13.37 -0.79 -11.71
C ILE A 170 -13.11 -2.28 -11.97
N ARG A 171 -14.07 -2.96 -12.61
CA ARG A 171 -13.97 -4.40 -12.88
C ARG A 171 -12.80 -4.74 -13.78
N ASN A 172 -12.60 -4.00 -14.85
CA ASN A 172 -11.51 -4.21 -15.80
C ASN A 172 -10.16 -3.94 -15.14
N PHE A 173 -10.04 -2.86 -14.33
CA PHE A 173 -8.81 -2.60 -13.58
C PHE A 173 -8.50 -3.69 -12.56
N ASN A 174 -9.50 -4.30 -11.93
CA ASN A 174 -9.28 -5.45 -11.05
C ASN A 174 -8.82 -6.69 -11.81
N PHE A 175 -9.36 -6.97 -13.02
CA PHE A 175 -8.88 -8.06 -13.86
C PHE A 175 -7.44 -7.85 -14.32
N ILE A 176 -7.13 -6.64 -14.82
CA ILE A 176 -5.77 -6.27 -15.21
C ILE A 176 -4.82 -6.40 -14.02
N GLY A 177 -5.20 -5.85 -12.87
CA GLY A 177 -4.38 -5.90 -11.66
C GLY A 177 -4.13 -7.32 -11.16
N CYS A 178 -5.16 -8.16 -11.07
CA CYS A 178 -5.00 -9.57 -10.69
C CYS A 178 -4.13 -10.33 -11.70
N GLY A 179 -4.34 -10.09 -13.01
CA GLY A 179 -3.53 -10.69 -14.07
C GLY A 179 -2.05 -10.31 -13.94
N MET A 180 -1.75 -9.03 -13.72
CA MET A 180 -0.38 -8.55 -13.52
C MET A 180 0.27 -9.17 -12.27
N ILE A 181 -0.46 -9.27 -11.16
CA ILE A 181 0.05 -9.89 -9.92
C ILE A 181 0.30 -11.40 -10.14
N LEU A 182 -0.58 -12.11 -10.85
CA LEU A 182 -0.34 -13.52 -11.17
C LEU A 182 0.86 -13.71 -12.10
N LEU A 183 1.04 -12.85 -13.10
CA LEU A 183 2.23 -12.86 -13.95
C LEU A 183 3.50 -12.53 -13.16
N ALA A 184 3.40 -11.61 -12.18
CA ALA A 184 4.50 -11.32 -11.26
C ALA A 184 4.92 -12.57 -10.49
N TRP A 185 3.96 -13.28 -9.89
CA TRP A 185 4.24 -14.52 -9.17
C TRP A 185 4.77 -15.62 -10.06
N ALA A 186 4.32 -15.73 -11.30
CA ALA A 186 4.88 -16.64 -12.29
C ALA A 186 6.35 -16.29 -12.59
N SER A 187 6.66 -15.00 -12.83
CA SER A 187 8.04 -14.54 -13.02
C SER A 187 8.92 -14.85 -11.80
N LEU A 188 8.43 -14.58 -10.59
CA LEU A 188 9.13 -14.82 -9.33
C LEU A 188 9.33 -16.32 -9.03
N PHE A 189 8.48 -17.19 -9.54
CA PHE A 189 8.60 -18.62 -9.40
C PHE A 189 9.56 -19.24 -10.42
N PHE A 190 9.33 -18.98 -11.71
CA PHE A 190 10.10 -19.62 -12.79
C PHE A 190 11.44 -18.95 -13.06
N CYS A 191 11.50 -17.62 -12.91
CA CYS A 191 12.68 -16.82 -13.19
C CYS A 191 13.28 -16.19 -11.93
N GLY A 192 12.81 -16.54 -10.75
CA GLY A 192 13.20 -15.94 -9.47
C GLY A 192 14.61 -16.27 -8.98
N ASN A 193 15.44 -16.96 -9.79
CA ASN A 193 16.85 -17.21 -9.53
C ASN A 193 17.79 -16.28 -10.31
N ASN A 194 17.24 -15.29 -11.03
CA ASN A 194 18.04 -14.25 -11.68
C ASN A 194 17.42 -12.87 -11.43
N TYR A 195 18.25 -11.82 -11.51
CA TYR A 195 17.82 -10.45 -11.27
C TYR A 195 16.72 -9.98 -12.22
N ALA A 196 16.75 -10.38 -13.49
CA ALA A 196 15.73 -9.98 -14.46
C ALA A 196 14.34 -10.50 -14.06
N GLY A 197 14.25 -11.75 -13.59
CA GLY A 197 13.00 -12.33 -13.10
C GLY A 197 12.48 -11.64 -11.83
N ILE A 198 13.36 -11.31 -10.90
CA ILE A 198 13.01 -10.55 -9.69
C ILE A 198 12.52 -9.15 -10.05
N ILE A 199 13.27 -8.39 -10.85
CA ILE A 199 12.91 -7.03 -11.27
C ILE A 199 11.56 -7.02 -12.01
N THR A 200 11.38 -7.94 -12.96
CA THR A 200 10.12 -8.07 -13.69
C THR A 200 8.96 -8.39 -12.74
N GLY A 201 9.15 -9.33 -11.82
CA GLY A 201 8.14 -9.67 -10.82
C GLY A 201 7.77 -8.49 -9.92
N VAL A 202 8.76 -7.74 -9.43
CA VAL A 202 8.54 -6.55 -8.58
C VAL A 202 7.78 -5.47 -9.36
N ILE A 203 8.17 -5.16 -10.59
CA ILE A 203 7.48 -4.16 -11.43
C ILE A 203 6.02 -4.57 -11.67
N LEU A 204 5.79 -5.81 -12.06
CA LEU A 204 4.45 -6.31 -12.36
C LEU A 204 3.53 -6.31 -11.13
N ILE A 205 4.05 -6.67 -9.95
CA ILE A 205 3.24 -6.68 -8.72
C ILE A 205 2.89 -5.27 -8.26
N ASP A 206 3.82 -4.30 -8.39
CA ASP A 206 3.58 -2.89 -8.09
C ASP A 206 2.51 -2.30 -9.02
N ILE A 207 2.60 -2.54 -10.33
CA ILE A 207 1.59 -2.10 -11.30
C ILE A 207 0.23 -2.72 -10.99
N GLY A 208 0.18 -4.04 -10.80
CA GLY A 208 -1.06 -4.77 -10.50
C GLY A 208 -1.72 -4.30 -9.22
N MET A 209 -0.93 -4.05 -8.18
CA MET A 209 -1.41 -3.53 -6.89
C MET A 209 -2.06 -2.16 -7.04
N GLN A 210 -1.43 -1.23 -7.76
CA GLN A 210 -1.98 0.11 -7.99
C GLN A 210 -3.28 0.07 -8.81
N CYS A 211 -3.38 -0.82 -9.80
CA CYS A 211 -4.62 -1.02 -10.54
C CYS A 211 -5.79 -1.41 -9.62
N ILE A 212 -5.56 -2.33 -8.69
CA ILE A 212 -6.60 -2.79 -7.77
C ILE A 212 -6.89 -1.74 -6.70
N GLN A 213 -5.87 -1.24 -6.01
CA GLN A 213 -6.04 -0.30 -4.91
C GLN A 213 -6.80 0.95 -5.35
N LEU A 214 -6.29 1.66 -6.35
CA LEU A 214 -6.84 2.95 -6.74
C LEU A 214 -8.20 2.84 -7.40
N SER A 215 -8.44 1.81 -8.22
CA SER A 215 -9.75 1.63 -8.82
C SER A 215 -10.84 1.37 -7.77
N ASN A 216 -10.56 0.53 -6.75
CA ASN A 216 -11.49 0.27 -5.67
C ASN A 216 -11.67 1.51 -4.77
N GLN A 217 -10.58 2.17 -4.37
CA GLN A 217 -10.62 3.34 -3.49
C GLN A 217 -11.36 4.54 -4.14
N THR A 218 -11.08 4.83 -5.40
CA THR A 218 -11.76 5.90 -6.12
C THR A 218 -13.26 5.60 -6.23
N SER A 219 -13.62 4.36 -6.52
CA SER A 219 -15.01 3.96 -6.67
C SER A 219 -15.82 4.10 -5.38
N ILE A 220 -15.26 3.80 -4.22
CA ILE A 220 -15.97 4.03 -2.95
C ILE A 220 -16.18 5.52 -2.66
N PHE A 221 -15.26 6.39 -3.06
CA PHE A 221 -15.44 7.84 -2.91
C PHE A 221 -16.52 8.39 -3.84
N ASP A 222 -16.60 7.88 -5.07
CA ASP A 222 -17.62 8.27 -6.04
C ASP A 222 -19.03 7.81 -5.61
N ILE A 223 -19.15 6.61 -4.99
CA ILE A 223 -20.42 6.05 -4.53
C ILE A 223 -20.91 6.71 -3.23
N TYR A 224 -20.00 7.08 -2.33
CA TYR A 224 -20.31 7.59 -0.99
C TYR A 224 -19.65 8.94 -0.70
N PRO A 225 -19.91 10.00 -1.48
CA PRO A 225 -19.22 11.29 -1.33
C PRO A 225 -19.46 11.97 0.03
N SER A 226 -20.68 11.82 0.59
CA SER A 226 -21.03 12.37 1.90
C SER A 226 -20.39 11.67 3.11
N ALA A 227 -19.86 10.46 2.90
CA ALA A 227 -19.23 9.64 3.93
C ALA A 227 -17.76 9.30 3.61
N SER A 228 -17.11 10.04 2.72
CA SER A 228 -15.78 9.75 2.17
C SER A 228 -14.74 9.40 3.25
N ASN A 229 -14.66 10.15 4.34
CA ASN A 229 -13.72 9.87 5.43
C ASN A 229 -14.01 8.54 6.11
N ARG A 230 -15.29 8.23 6.37
CA ARG A 230 -15.70 7.00 7.05
C ARG A 230 -15.48 5.78 6.16
N VAL A 231 -15.87 5.85 4.89
CA VAL A 231 -15.64 4.73 3.96
C VAL A 231 -14.15 4.52 3.69
N ASN A 232 -13.36 5.58 3.66
CA ASN A 232 -11.90 5.45 3.58
C ASN A 232 -11.30 4.77 4.81
N THR A 233 -11.79 5.09 6.01
CA THR A 233 -11.35 4.41 7.24
C THR A 233 -11.61 2.91 7.15
N ILE A 234 -12.81 2.49 6.74
CA ILE A 234 -13.16 1.08 6.56
C ILE A 234 -12.27 0.42 5.51
N PHE A 235 -12.10 1.09 4.37
CA PHE A 235 -11.27 0.61 3.26
C PHE A 235 -9.82 0.39 3.70
N MET A 236 -9.19 1.41 4.29
CA MET A 236 -7.79 1.34 4.72
C MET A 236 -7.58 0.35 5.88
N THR A 237 -8.53 0.25 6.81
CA THR A 237 -8.46 -0.75 7.88
C THR A 237 -8.47 -2.17 7.30
N THR A 238 -9.40 -2.47 6.40
CA THR A 238 -9.48 -3.79 5.74
C THR A 238 -8.23 -4.05 4.88
N TYR A 239 -7.74 -3.03 4.21
CA TYR A 239 -6.53 -3.06 3.39
C TYR A 239 -5.30 -3.45 4.22
N PHE A 240 -5.07 -2.79 5.36
CA PHE A 240 -3.94 -3.10 6.25
C PHE A 240 -4.10 -4.43 6.99
N ILE A 241 -5.32 -4.84 7.34
CA ILE A 241 -5.58 -6.19 7.86
C ILE A 241 -5.17 -7.24 6.82
N GLY A 242 -5.57 -7.05 5.56
CA GLY A 242 -5.16 -7.93 4.47
C GLY A 242 -3.63 -7.99 4.30
N GLY A 243 -2.97 -6.84 4.35
CA GLY A 243 -1.51 -6.74 4.30
C GLY A 243 -0.82 -7.48 5.45
N SER A 244 -1.30 -7.30 6.68
CA SER A 244 -0.76 -7.97 7.87
C SER A 244 -0.93 -9.49 7.78
N LEU A 245 -2.11 -9.96 7.35
CA LEU A 245 -2.36 -11.38 7.13
C LEU A 245 -1.46 -11.95 6.05
N GLY A 246 -1.28 -11.24 4.93
CA GLY A 246 -0.38 -11.65 3.85
C GLY A 246 1.07 -11.78 4.32
N THR A 247 1.58 -10.81 5.06
CA THR A 247 2.92 -10.85 5.65
C THR A 247 3.08 -12.01 6.62
N PHE A 248 2.10 -12.23 7.51
CA PHE A 248 2.12 -13.34 8.47
C PHE A 248 2.12 -14.70 7.78
N LEU A 249 1.21 -14.89 6.82
CA LEU A 249 1.11 -16.15 6.06
C LEU A 249 2.37 -16.41 5.24
N ALA A 250 2.92 -15.39 4.60
CA ALA A 250 4.15 -15.52 3.82
C ALA A 250 5.36 -15.87 4.71
N GLY A 251 5.51 -15.20 5.86
CA GLY A 251 6.58 -15.52 6.80
C GLY A 251 6.49 -16.95 7.37
N SER A 252 5.27 -17.40 7.69
CA SER A 252 5.03 -18.80 8.12
C SER A 252 5.30 -19.80 6.99
N SER A 253 4.88 -19.50 5.77
CA SER A 253 5.12 -20.36 4.61
C SER A 253 6.59 -20.40 4.20
N TRP A 254 7.32 -19.30 4.41
CA TRP A 254 8.76 -19.27 4.20
C TRP A 254 9.50 -20.28 5.10
N GLN A 255 9.11 -20.35 6.37
CA GLN A 255 9.75 -21.27 7.32
C GLN A 255 9.57 -22.76 6.97
N THR A 256 8.47 -23.12 6.31
CA THR A 256 8.13 -24.52 5.99
C THR A 256 8.48 -24.91 4.56
N TRP A 257 8.25 -24.04 3.59
CA TRP A 257 8.38 -24.33 2.15
C TRP A 257 9.28 -23.32 1.41
N GLY A 258 10.01 -22.45 2.13
CA GLY A 258 10.87 -21.44 1.55
C GLY A 258 10.13 -20.53 0.58
N TRP A 259 10.82 -20.11 -0.48
CA TRP A 259 10.27 -19.21 -1.49
C TRP A 259 9.01 -19.73 -2.18
N SER A 260 8.93 -21.05 -2.43
CA SER A 260 7.74 -21.65 -3.05
C SER A 260 6.47 -21.48 -2.20
N GLY A 261 6.61 -21.51 -0.88
CA GLY A 261 5.51 -21.25 0.04
C GLY A 261 5.03 -19.81 -0.02
N VAL A 262 5.95 -18.85 -0.14
CA VAL A 262 5.63 -17.41 -0.31
C VAL A 262 4.88 -17.20 -1.63
N VAL A 263 5.37 -17.77 -2.72
CA VAL A 263 4.69 -17.73 -4.03
C VAL A 263 3.29 -18.31 -3.93
N GLY A 264 3.14 -19.48 -3.32
CA GLY A 264 1.83 -20.12 -3.11
C GLY A 264 0.87 -19.22 -2.35
N THR A 265 1.33 -18.60 -1.26
CA THR A 265 0.53 -17.65 -0.47
C THR A 265 0.06 -16.47 -1.33
N GLY A 266 0.97 -15.84 -2.08
CA GLY A 266 0.65 -14.70 -2.93
C GLY A 266 -0.32 -15.04 -4.05
N VAL A 267 -0.15 -16.20 -4.69
CA VAL A 267 -1.05 -16.70 -5.74
C VAL A 267 -2.44 -16.97 -5.17
N ILE A 268 -2.56 -17.64 -4.03
CA ILE A 268 -3.85 -17.95 -3.38
C ILE A 268 -4.61 -16.65 -3.06
N LEU A 269 -3.96 -15.68 -2.42
CA LEU A 269 -4.58 -14.40 -2.09
C LEU A 269 -5.06 -13.67 -3.35
N THR A 270 -4.28 -13.71 -4.42
CA THR A 270 -4.64 -13.07 -5.70
C THR A 270 -5.80 -13.79 -6.38
N ILE A 271 -5.83 -15.14 -6.37
CA ILE A 271 -6.93 -15.93 -6.93
C ILE A 271 -8.23 -15.66 -6.17
N ILE A 272 -8.19 -15.54 -4.84
CA ILE A 272 -9.38 -15.18 -4.05
C ILE A 272 -9.87 -13.79 -4.45
N SER A 273 -8.99 -12.79 -4.60
CA SER A 273 -9.34 -11.44 -5.06
C SER A 273 -9.95 -11.47 -6.47
N LEU A 274 -9.37 -12.26 -7.38
CA LEU A 274 -9.88 -12.47 -8.74
C LEU A 274 -11.26 -13.13 -8.72
N SER A 275 -11.48 -14.15 -7.91
CA SER A 275 -12.75 -14.83 -7.75
C SER A 275 -13.85 -13.88 -7.28
N ILE A 276 -13.55 -13.02 -6.30
CA ILE A 276 -14.48 -11.97 -5.86
C ILE A 276 -14.81 -11.02 -7.03
N THR A 277 -13.85 -10.73 -7.90
CA THR A 277 -14.05 -9.88 -9.08
C THR A 277 -14.95 -10.55 -10.13
N LEU A 278 -14.84 -11.87 -10.29
CA LEU A 278 -15.67 -12.65 -11.22
C LEU A 278 -17.12 -12.71 -10.75
N TYR A 279 -17.35 -13.02 -9.47
CA TYR A 279 -18.69 -13.21 -8.91
C TYR A 279 -19.40 -11.91 -8.52
N SER A 280 -18.69 -10.80 -8.36
CA SER A 280 -19.28 -9.49 -8.11
C SER A 280 -20.03 -9.03 -9.35
N LYS A 281 -21.35 -9.24 -9.39
CA LYS A 281 -22.23 -8.57 -10.36
C LYS A 281 -22.12 -7.06 -10.16
N LYS A 282 -22.20 -6.32 -11.27
CA LYS A 282 -22.08 -4.84 -11.35
C LYS A 282 -22.76 -4.13 -10.21
#